data_2c3bb72b519904651a50a8d622db1c96
#
_entry.id   2c3bb72b519904651a50a8d622db1c96
#
_cell.length_a   1.000
_cell.length_b   1.000
_cell.length_c   1.000
_cell.angle_alpha   90.00
_cell.angle_beta   90.00
_cell.angle_gamma   90.00
#
_symmetry.space_group_name_H-M   'P 1'
#
loop_
_entity.id
_entity.type
_entity.pdbx_description
1 polymer ?
#
loop_
_entity_poly.entity_id
_entity_poly.type
_entity_poly.pdbx_seq_one_letter_code
_entity_poly.pdbx_strand_id
1 'polypeptide(L)'
;KTVSSNEEYFRVRENGNDIDKDIDRDRNLFEILPQIIERREQTVIFCKSPQRVAIVMAKILESGLLDLMNVNSELSLWLKNTYHDDWTLASAIEHGLAYHHGKLPRALSSLIVELFNKEELKILVCTSTLIEGVNTSAKNMIIYDDCITGREKLDAFTFNNISGRSGRMFKYFVGNVFIFGQRPEPQLPF
;
A
#
# COMPACT_ATOMS: atom_id res chain seq x y z
N LYS A 1 -21.74 23.65 -3.77
CA LYS A 1 -21.19 23.23 -2.47
C LYS A 1 -19.85 22.59 -2.73
N THR A 2 -18.79 23.31 -2.44
CA THR A 2 -17.40 22.85 -2.54
C THR A 2 -17.18 21.82 -1.45
N VAL A 3 -16.90 20.58 -1.83
CA VAL A 3 -16.43 19.56 -0.89
C VAL A 3 -14.98 19.90 -0.59
N SER A 4 -14.70 20.43 0.60
CA SER A 4 -13.33 20.61 1.05
C SER A 4 -12.75 19.23 1.35
N SER A 5 -11.81 18.77 0.53
CA SER A 5 -10.96 17.65 0.87
C SER A 5 -10.02 18.11 1.98
N ASN A 6 -10.17 17.55 3.18
CA ASN A 6 -9.14 17.66 4.20
C ASN A 6 -7.96 16.79 3.75
N GLU A 7 -7.05 17.36 2.99
CA GLU A 7 -5.80 16.73 2.62
C GLU A 7 -4.80 17.02 3.76
N GLU A 8 -4.58 16.06 4.66
CA GLU A 8 -3.46 16.11 5.60
C GLU A 8 -2.19 15.65 4.89
N TYR A 9 -1.21 16.55 4.81
CA TYR A 9 0.09 16.25 4.20
C TYR A 9 1.13 16.01 5.29
N PHE A 10 1.71 14.81 5.29
CA PHE A 10 2.94 14.54 6.03
C PHE A 10 4.14 14.95 5.16
N ARG A 11 4.76 16.08 5.45
CA ARG A 11 6.01 16.48 4.81
C ARG A 11 7.19 15.74 5.45
N VAL A 12 7.77 14.82 4.71
CA VAL A 12 9.11 14.32 5.01
C VAL A 12 10.10 15.47 4.77
N ARG A 13 10.86 15.90 5.79
CA ARG A 13 11.95 16.83 5.59
C ARG A 13 13.02 16.15 4.75
N GLU A 14 13.31 16.68 3.57
CA GLU A 14 14.42 16.23 2.74
C GLU A 14 15.75 16.60 3.40
N ASN A 15 16.35 15.71 4.16
CA ASN A 15 17.76 15.77 4.52
C ASN A 15 18.52 14.77 3.64
N GLY A 16 19.26 15.27 2.77
CA GLY A 16 20.45 14.91 1.97
C GLY A 16 20.69 13.49 1.47
N ASN A 17 20.45 12.40 2.19
CA ASN A 17 20.82 11.03 1.83
C ASN A 17 19.62 10.11 1.65
N ASP A 18 19.69 9.15 0.72
CA ASP A 18 18.60 8.18 0.47
C ASP A 18 18.29 7.34 1.73
N ILE A 19 19.26 7.10 2.59
CA ILE A 19 19.10 6.38 3.86
C ILE A 19 18.25 7.19 4.84
N ASP A 20 18.49 8.48 4.96
CA ASP A 20 17.72 9.36 5.87
C ASP A 20 16.26 9.49 5.42
N LYS A 21 16.02 9.52 4.10
CA LYS A 21 14.67 9.53 3.52
C LYS A 21 13.91 8.24 3.85
N ASP A 22 14.57 7.09 3.80
CA ASP A 22 13.94 5.81 4.13
C ASP A 22 13.59 5.73 5.64
N ILE A 23 14.44 6.24 6.52
CA ILE A 23 14.16 6.32 7.97
C ILE A 23 12.94 7.20 8.24
N ASP A 24 12.82 8.34 7.59
CA ASP A 24 11.67 9.23 7.75
C ASP A 24 10.38 8.62 7.19
N ARG A 25 10.45 7.91 6.06
CA ARG A 25 9.30 7.19 5.50
C ARG A 25 8.81 6.09 6.43
N ASP A 26 9.74 5.32 7.01
CA ASP A 26 9.42 4.28 8.00
C ASP A 26 8.77 4.87 9.24
N ARG A 27 9.32 5.95 9.77
CA ARG A 27 8.74 6.65 10.93
C ARG A 27 7.30 7.07 10.66
N ASN A 28 7.05 7.71 9.52
CA ASN A 28 5.72 8.14 9.13
C ASN A 28 4.77 6.95 8.92
N LEU A 29 5.25 5.85 8.33
CA LEU A 29 4.46 4.64 8.15
C LEU A 29 4.01 4.08 9.52
N PHE A 30 4.93 3.94 10.46
CA PHE A 30 4.64 3.38 11.78
C PHE A 30 3.91 4.34 12.73
N GLU A 31 3.84 5.62 12.40
CA GLU A 31 2.98 6.59 13.08
C GLU A 31 1.52 6.48 12.62
N ILE A 32 1.29 6.20 11.34
CA ILE A 32 -0.05 6.13 10.73
C ILE A 32 -0.68 4.75 10.84
N LEU A 33 0.10 3.68 10.65
CA LEU A 33 -0.42 2.31 10.61
C LEU A 33 -1.24 1.89 11.84
N PRO A 34 -0.83 2.17 13.10
CA PRO A 34 -1.61 1.79 14.27
C PRO A 34 -3.03 2.35 14.23
N GLN A 35 -3.20 3.59 13.82
CA GLN A 35 -4.50 4.25 13.73
C GLN A 35 -5.40 3.62 12.66
N ILE A 36 -4.81 3.24 11.51
CA ILE A 36 -5.50 2.56 10.42
C ILE A 36 -5.96 1.16 10.85
N ILE A 37 -5.07 0.42 11.52
CA ILE A 37 -5.33 -0.93 12.02
C ILE A 37 -6.44 -0.92 13.06
N GLU A 38 -6.39 0.00 14.02
CA GLU A 38 -7.43 0.17 15.04
C GLU A 38 -8.81 0.40 14.41
N ARG A 39 -8.89 1.22 13.36
CA ARG A 39 -10.12 1.50 12.62
C ARG A 39 -10.53 0.38 11.67
N ARG A 40 -9.70 -0.65 11.47
CA ARG A 40 -9.88 -1.75 10.52
C ARG A 40 -10.11 -1.27 9.08
N GLU A 41 -9.52 -0.15 8.71
CA GLU A 41 -9.67 0.46 7.40
C GLU A 41 -8.77 -0.22 6.36
N GLN A 42 -9.32 -0.49 5.18
CA GLN A 42 -8.53 -1.01 4.07
C GLN A 42 -7.51 0.02 3.58
N THR A 43 -6.28 -0.43 3.37
CA THR A 43 -5.15 0.42 2.99
C THR A 43 -4.33 -0.21 1.88
N VAL A 44 -4.02 0.59 0.86
CA VAL A 44 -3.04 0.24 -0.16
C VAL A 44 -1.77 1.06 0.08
N ILE A 45 -0.61 0.40 0.06
CA ILE A 45 0.71 1.02 0.20
C ILE A 45 1.45 0.88 -1.13
N PHE A 46 1.67 2.00 -1.82
CA PHE A 46 2.40 2.03 -3.07
C PHE A 46 3.90 2.11 -2.84
N CYS A 47 4.65 1.21 -3.50
CA CYS A 47 6.10 1.14 -3.51
C CYS A 47 6.63 1.14 -4.94
N LYS A 48 7.81 1.72 -5.16
CA LYS A 48 8.44 1.89 -6.48
C LYS A 48 8.91 0.59 -7.14
N SER A 49 9.13 -0.48 -6.38
CA SER A 49 9.70 -1.73 -6.90
C SER A 49 9.31 -2.94 -6.06
N PRO A 50 9.37 -4.16 -6.64
CA PRO A 50 9.15 -5.40 -5.89
C PRO A 50 10.09 -5.58 -4.69
N GLN A 51 11.35 -5.12 -4.81
CA GLN A 51 12.31 -5.15 -3.70
C GLN A 51 11.85 -4.24 -2.55
N ARG A 52 11.36 -3.04 -2.88
CA ARG A 52 10.80 -2.13 -1.87
C ARG A 52 9.56 -2.72 -1.21
N VAL A 53 8.69 -3.38 -1.97
CA VAL A 53 7.53 -4.11 -1.44
C VAL A 53 7.97 -5.13 -0.40
N ALA A 54 8.98 -5.95 -0.71
CA ALA A 54 9.49 -6.96 0.22
C ALA A 54 10.04 -6.34 1.52
N ILE A 55 10.79 -5.24 1.41
CA ILE A 55 11.34 -4.52 2.57
C ILE A 55 10.21 -3.96 3.46
N VAL A 56 9.23 -3.29 2.87
CA VAL A 56 8.11 -2.70 3.62
C VAL A 56 7.27 -3.80 4.27
N MET A 57 7.02 -4.91 3.57
CA MET A 57 6.32 -6.08 4.10
C MET A 57 7.03 -6.66 5.33
N ALA A 58 8.35 -6.90 5.24
CA ALA A 58 9.14 -7.42 6.35
C ALA A 58 9.05 -6.51 7.57
N LYS A 59 9.22 -5.20 7.39
CA LYS A 59 9.12 -4.22 8.48
C LYS A 59 7.74 -4.20 9.15
N ILE A 60 6.66 -4.30 8.36
CA ILE A 60 5.30 -4.36 8.91
C ILE A 60 5.11 -5.64 9.73
N LEU A 61 5.55 -6.79 9.24
CA LEU A 61 5.45 -8.06 9.96
C LEU A 61 6.29 -8.05 11.25
N GLU A 62 7.54 -7.58 11.16
CA GLU A 62 8.46 -7.50 12.31
C GLU A 62 7.98 -6.53 13.39
N SER A 63 7.15 -5.56 13.04
CA SER A 63 6.60 -4.59 14.00
C SER A 63 5.63 -5.17 15.01
N GLY A 64 5.04 -6.35 14.74
CA GLY A 64 4.01 -6.98 15.56
C GLY A 64 2.66 -6.25 15.57
N LEU A 65 2.49 -5.18 14.80
CA LEU A 65 1.26 -4.39 14.77
C LEU A 65 0.05 -5.18 14.26
N LEU A 66 0.28 -6.21 13.45
CA LEU A 66 -0.77 -6.99 12.80
C LEU A 66 -1.20 -8.23 13.59
N ASP A 67 -0.56 -8.56 14.70
CA ASP A 67 -0.92 -9.72 15.53
C ASP A 67 -2.36 -9.63 16.05
N LEU A 68 -2.92 -8.43 16.07
CA LEU A 68 -4.31 -8.17 16.43
C LEU A 68 -5.34 -8.53 15.35
N MET A 69 -4.90 -8.86 14.12
CA MET A 69 -5.83 -9.01 12.97
C MET A 69 -6.21 -10.44 12.62
N ASN A 70 -5.46 -11.41 13.03
CA ASN A 70 -5.56 -12.88 12.88
C ASN A 70 -6.67 -13.37 11.90
N VAL A 71 -6.38 -13.43 10.58
CA VAL A 71 -7.32 -13.79 9.52
C VAL A 71 -6.70 -14.75 8.50
N ASN A 72 -7.52 -15.61 7.86
CA ASN A 72 -7.13 -16.46 6.72
C ASN A 72 -6.04 -17.52 6.95
N SER A 73 -6.07 -18.21 8.10
CA SER A 73 -5.13 -19.30 8.40
C SER A 73 -5.17 -20.47 7.40
N GLU A 74 -6.32 -20.81 6.82
CA GLU A 74 -6.43 -21.89 5.83
C GLU A 74 -5.67 -21.58 4.53
N LEU A 75 -5.80 -20.36 4.03
CA LEU A 75 -5.08 -19.92 2.83
C LEU A 75 -3.57 -19.86 3.09
N SER A 76 -3.15 -19.38 4.25
CA SER A 76 -1.75 -19.39 4.64
C SER A 76 -1.18 -20.80 4.64
N LEU A 77 -1.87 -21.76 5.28
CA LEU A 77 -1.47 -23.15 5.31
C LEU A 77 -1.38 -23.76 3.90
N TRP A 78 -2.35 -23.45 3.05
CA TRP A 78 -2.33 -23.89 1.66
C TRP A 78 -1.13 -23.32 0.90
N LEU A 79 -0.79 -22.05 1.09
CA LEU A 79 0.37 -21.41 0.46
C LEU A 79 1.68 -22.04 0.94
N LYS A 80 1.84 -22.28 2.24
CA LYS A 80 3.01 -22.95 2.83
C LYS A 80 3.20 -24.34 2.20
N ASN A 81 2.13 -25.12 2.14
CA ASN A 81 2.17 -26.48 1.59
C ASN A 81 2.41 -26.52 0.08
N THR A 82 1.94 -25.53 -0.67
CA THR A 82 1.98 -25.53 -2.14
C THR A 82 3.26 -24.91 -2.71
N TYR A 83 3.80 -23.90 -2.05
CA TYR A 83 4.95 -23.14 -2.54
C TYR A 83 6.18 -23.31 -1.66
N HIS A 84 6.20 -22.74 -0.47
CA HIS A 84 7.31 -22.83 0.49
C HIS A 84 6.87 -22.43 1.89
N ASP A 85 7.37 -23.16 2.92
CA ASP A 85 7.02 -22.92 4.33
C ASP A 85 7.40 -21.50 4.81
N ASP A 86 8.54 -20.99 4.37
CA ASP A 86 9.07 -19.69 4.76
C ASP A 86 8.64 -18.55 3.84
N TRP A 87 7.61 -18.77 3.00
CA TRP A 87 7.20 -17.70 2.09
C TRP A 87 6.49 -16.58 2.85
N THR A 88 7.10 -15.39 2.84
CA THR A 88 6.60 -14.18 3.54
C THR A 88 5.12 -13.88 3.26
N LEU A 89 4.62 -14.16 2.04
CA LEU A 89 3.22 -13.97 1.70
C LEU A 89 2.29 -14.86 2.54
N ALA A 90 2.67 -16.10 2.78
CA ALA A 90 1.86 -17.03 3.56
C ALA A 90 1.69 -16.53 5.00
N SER A 91 2.76 -16.11 5.64
CA SER A 91 2.70 -15.53 6.99
C SER A 91 1.94 -14.21 7.00
N ALA A 92 2.13 -13.35 5.99
CA ALA A 92 1.47 -12.07 5.90
C ALA A 92 -0.06 -12.19 5.81
N ILE A 93 -0.56 -13.17 5.04
CA ILE A 93 -2.00 -13.40 4.85
C ILE A 93 -2.70 -13.75 6.17
N GLU A 94 -2.05 -14.46 7.09
CA GLU A 94 -2.58 -14.74 8.43
C GLU A 94 -2.92 -13.46 9.20
N HIS A 95 -2.18 -12.39 8.90
CA HIS A 95 -2.33 -11.08 9.54
C HIS A 95 -3.16 -10.08 8.71
N GLY A 96 -3.84 -10.54 7.65
CA GLY A 96 -4.61 -9.65 6.77
C GLY A 96 -3.77 -8.72 5.90
N LEU A 97 -2.47 -9.04 5.73
CA LEU A 97 -1.51 -8.32 4.91
C LEU A 97 -1.15 -9.14 3.68
N ALA A 98 -1.08 -8.51 2.52
CA ALA A 98 -0.59 -9.13 1.31
C ALA A 98 0.21 -8.14 0.47
N TYR A 99 0.83 -8.65 -0.59
CA TYR A 99 1.49 -7.81 -1.58
C TYR A 99 1.09 -8.17 -3.01
N HIS A 100 1.24 -7.20 -3.91
CA HIS A 100 0.96 -7.38 -5.33
C HIS A 100 2.01 -6.69 -6.19
N HIS A 101 2.65 -7.45 -7.08
CA HIS A 101 3.58 -6.94 -8.09
C HIS A 101 3.65 -7.90 -9.29
N GLY A 102 4.17 -7.42 -10.42
CA GLY A 102 4.18 -8.18 -11.69
C GLY A 102 4.99 -9.48 -11.70
N LYS A 103 5.74 -9.82 -10.64
CA LYS A 103 6.47 -11.09 -10.50
C LYS A 103 5.67 -12.18 -9.81
N LEU A 104 4.49 -11.88 -9.28
CA LEU A 104 3.60 -12.90 -8.70
C LEU A 104 2.97 -13.77 -9.80
N PRO A 105 2.75 -15.07 -9.54
CA PRO A 105 1.92 -15.90 -10.40
C PRO A 105 0.53 -15.27 -10.59
N ARG A 106 0.03 -15.28 -11.83
CA ARG A 106 -1.22 -14.61 -12.19
C ARG A 106 -2.42 -15.04 -11.34
N ALA A 107 -2.52 -16.36 -11.08
CA ALA A 107 -3.58 -16.91 -10.23
C ALA A 107 -3.56 -16.33 -8.81
N LEU A 108 -2.37 -16.20 -8.20
CA LEU A 108 -2.21 -15.59 -6.88
C LEU A 108 -2.49 -14.09 -6.89
N SER A 109 -2.03 -13.38 -7.91
CA SER A 109 -2.34 -11.96 -8.07
C SER A 109 -3.84 -11.72 -8.10
N SER A 110 -4.59 -12.52 -8.87
CA SER A 110 -6.04 -12.44 -8.95
C SER A 110 -6.72 -12.78 -7.63
N LEU A 111 -6.26 -13.83 -6.93
CA LEU A 111 -6.78 -14.22 -5.63
C LEU A 111 -6.58 -13.14 -4.56
N ILE A 112 -5.38 -12.56 -4.49
CA ILE A 112 -5.08 -11.48 -3.54
C ILE A 112 -6.01 -10.28 -3.75
N VAL A 113 -6.24 -9.92 -5.01
CA VAL A 113 -7.15 -8.82 -5.36
C VAL A 113 -8.59 -9.15 -4.96
N GLU A 114 -9.04 -10.38 -5.20
CA GLU A 114 -10.37 -10.83 -4.80
C GLU A 114 -10.56 -10.77 -3.29
N LEU A 115 -9.59 -11.29 -2.52
CA LEU A 115 -9.61 -11.26 -1.05
C LEU A 115 -9.58 -9.82 -0.51
N PHE A 116 -8.79 -8.95 -1.13
CA PHE A 116 -8.78 -7.54 -0.77
C PHE A 116 -10.13 -6.87 -1.05
N ASN A 117 -10.74 -7.13 -2.20
CA ASN A 117 -12.06 -6.59 -2.54
C ASN A 117 -13.19 -7.13 -1.64
N LYS A 118 -13.05 -8.36 -1.12
CA LYS A 118 -13.96 -8.95 -0.11
C LYS A 118 -13.68 -8.47 1.32
N GLU A 119 -12.68 -7.62 1.52
CA GLU A 119 -12.24 -7.12 2.84
C GLU A 119 -11.63 -8.17 3.77
N GLU A 120 -11.30 -9.32 3.24
CA GLU A 120 -10.57 -10.36 3.97
C GLU A 120 -9.10 -9.98 4.18
N LEU A 121 -8.53 -9.16 3.30
CA LEU A 121 -7.24 -8.51 3.48
C LEU A 121 -7.45 -7.01 3.78
N LYS A 122 -6.70 -6.49 4.72
CA LYS A 122 -6.81 -5.08 5.15
C LYS A 122 -5.69 -4.21 4.61
N ILE A 123 -4.50 -4.76 4.45
CA ILE A 123 -3.34 -4.01 3.95
C ILE A 123 -2.79 -4.71 2.71
N LEU A 124 -2.61 -3.94 1.64
CA LEU A 124 -2.05 -4.42 0.37
C LEU A 124 -0.86 -3.56 -0.04
N VAL A 125 0.35 -4.11 0.01
CA VAL A 125 1.57 -3.43 -0.46
C VAL A 125 1.79 -3.75 -1.93
N CYS A 126 1.94 -2.73 -2.78
CA CYS A 126 1.97 -2.98 -4.23
C CYS A 126 2.91 -2.06 -5.00
N THR A 127 3.14 -2.43 -6.26
CA THR A 127 3.77 -1.58 -7.28
C THR A 127 2.72 -1.04 -8.26
N SER A 128 3.14 -0.22 -9.23
CA SER A 128 2.27 0.36 -10.27
C SER A 128 1.41 -0.66 -11.02
N THR A 129 1.86 -1.92 -11.13
CA THR A 129 1.11 -2.98 -11.83
C THR A 129 -0.27 -3.27 -11.24
N LEU A 130 -0.47 -3.08 -9.92
CA LEU A 130 -1.80 -3.16 -9.33
C LEU A 130 -2.64 -1.97 -9.77
N ILE A 131 -2.04 -0.79 -9.79
CA ILE A 131 -2.74 0.47 -10.04
C ILE A 131 -3.21 0.57 -11.49
N GLU A 132 -2.42 0.06 -12.43
CA GLU A 132 -2.73 0.10 -13.86
C GLU A 132 -3.70 -1.02 -14.28
N GLY A 133 -3.60 -2.19 -13.66
CA GLY A 133 -4.25 -3.42 -14.15
C GLY A 133 -5.47 -3.88 -13.38
N VAL A 134 -5.78 -3.35 -12.20
CA VAL A 134 -6.78 -3.94 -11.32
C VAL A 134 -7.72 -2.92 -10.69
N ASN A 135 -8.99 -3.31 -10.58
CA ASN A 135 -10.03 -2.47 -10.00
C ASN A 135 -10.11 -2.69 -8.48
N THR A 136 -9.19 -2.09 -7.73
CA THR A 136 -9.19 -2.08 -6.27
C THR A 136 -9.50 -0.69 -5.73
N SER A 137 -10.18 -0.62 -4.63
CA SER A 137 -10.42 0.63 -3.88
C SER A 137 -10.11 0.39 -2.40
N ALA A 138 -9.50 1.39 -1.78
CA ALA A 138 -9.19 1.35 -0.36
C ALA A 138 -9.66 2.65 0.31
N LYS A 139 -9.84 2.64 1.62
CA LYS A 139 -10.10 3.85 2.40
C LYS A 139 -8.85 4.73 2.44
N ASN A 140 -7.69 4.10 2.57
CA ASN A 140 -6.41 4.79 2.67
C ASN A 140 -5.47 4.36 1.55
N MET A 141 -4.79 5.33 0.96
CA MET A 141 -3.72 5.15 0.01
C MET A 141 -2.45 5.78 0.59
N ILE A 142 -1.43 4.98 0.83
CA ILE A 142 -0.10 5.46 1.28
C ILE A 142 0.83 5.41 0.08
N ILE A 143 1.33 6.54 -0.35
CA ILE A 143 2.38 6.66 -1.36
C ILE A 143 3.71 6.70 -0.62
N TYR A 144 4.30 5.50 -0.43
CA TYR A 144 5.52 5.33 0.34
C TYR A 144 6.76 5.87 -0.41
N ASP A 145 6.84 5.61 -1.72
CA ASP A 145 7.89 6.15 -2.59
C ASP A 145 7.30 7.21 -3.53
N ASP A 146 7.98 8.34 -3.66
CA ASP A 146 7.64 9.44 -4.58
C ASP A 146 8.24 9.29 -5.98
N CYS A 147 8.66 8.07 -6.34
CA CYS A 147 9.18 7.71 -7.65
C CYS A 147 8.59 6.38 -8.12
N ILE A 148 8.55 6.17 -9.46
CA ILE A 148 7.98 4.97 -10.07
C ILE A 148 9.04 3.89 -10.20
N THR A 149 10.20 4.23 -10.78
CA THR A 149 11.31 3.29 -11.02
C THR A 149 12.62 4.05 -10.91
N GLY A 150 13.56 3.51 -10.15
CA GLY A 150 14.88 4.16 -10.01
C GLY A 150 14.78 5.57 -9.42
N ARG A 151 15.10 6.59 -10.23
CA ARG A 151 15.07 8.02 -9.87
C ARG A 151 13.96 8.80 -10.57
N GLU A 152 13.14 8.14 -11.38
CA GLU A 152 12.03 8.77 -12.08
C GLU A 152 10.95 9.17 -11.07
N LYS A 153 10.76 10.49 -10.92
CA LYS A 153 9.75 11.03 -10.00
C LYS A 153 8.35 10.64 -10.47
N LEU A 154 7.46 10.47 -9.50
CA LEU A 154 6.05 10.26 -9.77
C LEU A 154 5.51 11.47 -10.54
N ASP A 155 4.95 11.25 -11.72
CA ASP A 155 4.30 12.31 -12.48
C ASP A 155 2.86 12.57 -11.95
N ALA A 156 2.27 13.70 -12.35
CA ALA A 156 0.93 14.08 -11.92
C ALA A 156 -0.14 13.09 -12.40
N PHE A 157 0.02 12.49 -13.57
CA PHE A 157 -0.94 11.51 -14.11
C PHE A 157 -0.94 10.23 -13.29
N THR A 158 0.24 9.67 -13.04
CA THR A 158 0.40 8.46 -12.22
C THR A 158 -0.04 8.71 -10.78
N PHE A 159 0.33 9.87 -10.20
CA PHE A 159 -0.15 10.28 -8.89
C PHE A 159 -1.67 10.32 -8.81
N ASN A 160 -2.34 10.94 -9.78
CA ASN A 160 -3.80 11.03 -9.82
C ASN A 160 -4.45 9.64 -9.99
N ASN A 161 -3.84 8.75 -10.78
CA ASN A 161 -4.31 7.37 -10.92
C ASN A 161 -4.17 6.57 -9.61
N ILE A 162 -3.07 6.75 -8.89
CA ILE A 162 -2.86 6.13 -7.57
C ILE A 162 -3.86 6.71 -6.57
N SER A 163 -3.93 8.02 -6.45
CA SER A 163 -4.78 8.74 -5.51
C SER A 163 -6.27 8.50 -5.77
N GLY A 164 -6.68 8.41 -7.03
CA GLY A 164 -8.06 8.13 -7.45
C GLY A 164 -8.56 6.74 -7.04
N ARG A 165 -7.70 5.87 -6.53
CA ARG A 165 -8.07 4.58 -5.93
C ARG A 165 -8.45 4.68 -4.44
N SER A 166 -8.19 5.81 -3.81
CA SER A 166 -8.71 6.12 -2.49
C SER A 166 -10.16 6.60 -2.60
N GLY A 167 -11.06 5.95 -1.87
CA GLY A 167 -12.46 6.34 -1.82
C GLY A 167 -13.25 6.05 -3.13
N ARG A 168 -14.09 5.03 -3.15
CA ARG A 168 -15.11 4.85 -4.19
C ARG A 168 -16.44 5.40 -3.72
N MET A 169 -17.12 6.12 -4.62
CA MET A 169 -18.38 6.82 -4.38
C MET A 169 -19.47 5.96 -3.69
N PHE A 170 -19.43 4.64 -3.84
CA PHE A 170 -20.40 3.73 -3.23
C PHE A 170 -19.91 3.04 -1.94
N LYS A 171 -18.59 3.09 -1.63
CA LYS A 171 -18.03 2.40 -0.48
C LYS A 171 -17.46 3.36 0.57
N TYR A 172 -16.75 4.40 0.12
CA TYR A 172 -16.17 5.42 0.98
C TYR A 172 -16.42 6.80 0.37
N PHE A 173 -17.18 7.64 1.05
CA PHE A 173 -17.45 9.02 0.61
C PHE A 173 -16.19 9.87 0.51
N VAL A 174 -15.20 9.59 1.34
CA VAL A 174 -13.90 10.28 1.39
C VAL A 174 -12.83 9.22 1.58
N GLY A 175 -11.82 9.21 0.71
CA GLY A 175 -10.58 8.46 0.87
C GLY A 175 -9.46 9.34 1.41
N ASN A 176 -8.49 8.74 2.09
CA ASN A 176 -7.29 9.42 2.57
C ASN A 176 -6.11 9.06 1.67
N VAL A 177 -5.29 10.04 1.34
CA VAL A 177 -4.03 9.86 0.61
C VAL A 177 -2.89 10.43 1.44
N PHE A 178 -1.96 9.58 1.84
CA PHE A 178 -0.75 9.94 2.57
C PHE A 178 0.45 9.86 1.63
N ILE A 179 1.29 10.88 1.58
CA ILE A 179 2.45 10.94 0.70
C ILE A 179 3.70 11.09 1.55
N PHE A 180 4.63 10.14 1.41
CA PHE A 180 5.92 10.18 2.08
C PHE A 180 7.01 10.71 1.14
N GLY A 181 6.80 11.90 0.60
CA GLY A 181 7.68 12.54 -0.37
C GLY A 181 7.07 13.79 -0.96
N GLN A 182 7.56 14.19 -2.15
CA GLN A 182 7.06 15.37 -2.83
C GLN A 182 5.83 15.04 -3.67
N ARG A 183 4.77 15.86 -3.53
CA ARG A 183 3.65 15.81 -4.46
C ARG A 183 4.10 16.31 -5.84
N PRO A 184 3.75 15.61 -6.94
CA PRO A 184 3.98 16.11 -8.28
C PRO A 184 3.30 17.45 -8.51
N GLU A 185 3.92 18.31 -9.31
CA GLU A 185 3.30 19.55 -9.74
C GLU A 185 2.06 19.24 -10.59
N PRO A 186 0.95 19.98 -10.40
CA PRO A 186 -0.23 19.81 -11.23
C PRO A 186 0.12 20.04 -12.71
N GLN A 187 -0.30 19.14 -13.60
CA GLN A 187 -0.27 19.46 -15.03
C GLN A 187 -1.28 20.56 -15.31
N LEU A 188 -0.78 21.68 -15.80
CA LEU A 188 -1.66 22.75 -16.29
C LEU A 188 -2.44 22.22 -17.51
N PRO A 189 -3.75 22.47 -17.59
CA PRO A 189 -4.49 22.17 -18.80
C PRO A 189 -3.91 22.99 -19.95
N PHE A 190 -3.65 22.32 -21.09
CA PHE A 190 -3.27 22.98 -22.33
C PHE A 190 -4.43 23.81 -22.85
#